data_e1bead2880ee1b24e46be63e14aae7a5
#
_entry.id   e1bead2880ee1b24e46be63e14aae7a5
#
_cell.length_a   1.000
_cell.length_b   1.000
_cell.length_c   1.000
_cell.angle_alpha   90.00
_cell.angle_beta   90.00
_cell.angle_gamma   90.00
#
_symmetry.space_group_name_H-M   'P 1'
#
loop_
_entity.id
_entity.type
_entity.pdbx_description
1 polymer ?
#
loop_
_entity_poly.entity_id
_entity_poly.type
_entity_poly.pdbx_seq_one_letter_code
_entity_poly.pdbx_strand_id
1 'polypeptide(L)'
;MVSELERLLANSYAPYDNICFSSIVVMKDKTTFAGVTVKNDIFRDAIYAEQIAIARAVTAGYKYGDFESIYVMVSTKNINDLKYLNKDMILEFFEPDKCVYLFDLNRNERILKVGNLINYIY
;
A
#
# COMPACT_ATOMS: atom_id res chain seq x y z
N MET A 1 11.95 -6.60 3.54
CA MET A 1 10.63 -5.98 3.29
C MET A 1 9.99 -6.51 2.00
N VAL A 2 10.72 -6.59 0.90
CA VAL A 2 10.17 -7.09 -0.37
C VAL A 2 9.70 -8.53 -0.25
N SER A 3 10.48 -9.40 0.37
CA SER A 3 10.08 -10.80 0.57
C SER A 3 8.81 -10.93 1.41
N GLU A 4 8.66 -10.06 2.40
CA GLU A 4 7.45 -10.03 3.21
C GLU A 4 6.24 -9.60 2.41
N LEU A 5 6.40 -8.60 1.54
CA LEU A 5 5.33 -8.15 0.65
C LEU A 5 4.90 -9.25 -0.32
N GLU A 6 5.87 -10.00 -0.88
CA GLU A 6 5.56 -11.12 -1.76
C GLU A 6 4.76 -12.21 -1.02
N ARG A 7 5.20 -12.53 0.19
CA ARG A 7 4.51 -13.53 1.01
C ARG A 7 3.07 -13.12 1.29
N LEU A 8 2.86 -11.84 1.60
CA LEU A 8 1.53 -11.30 1.88
C LEU A 8 0.60 -11.37 0.67
N LEU A 9 1.13 -11.18 -0.55
CA LEU A 9 0.30 -11.24 -1.76
C LEU A 9 -0.46 -12.56 -1.87
N ALA A 10 0.10 -13.65 -1.37
CA ALA A 10 -0.57 -14.95 -1.41
C ALA A 10 -1.88 -14.96 -0.59
N ASN A 11 -2.02 -14.04 0.35
CA ASN A 11 -3.22 -13.94 1.19
C ASN A 11 -4.27 -13.00 0.62
N SER A 12 -3.97 -12.29 -0.48
CA SER A 12 -4.94 -11.39 -1.08
C SER A 12 -6.13 -12.17 -1.64
N TYR A 13 -7.28 -11.55 -1.63
CA TYR A 13 -8.50 -12.14 -2.13
C TYR A 13 -9.05 -11.28 -3.27
N ALA A 14 -8.81 -11.70 -4.50
CA ALA A 14 -9.25 -10.98 -5.69
C ALA A 14 -9.57 -11.97 -6.81
N PRO A 15 -10.59 -12.86 -6.62
CA PRO A 15 -10.89 -13.91 -7.60
C PRO A 15 -11.48 -13.37 -8.91
N TYR A 16 -11.86 -12.10 -8.96
CA TYR A 16 -12.59 -11.50 -10.08
C TYR A 16 -11.68 -10.74 -11.04
N ASP A 17 -10.44 -10.47 -10.65
CA ASP A 17 -9.44 -9.88 -11.53
C ASP A 17 -8.05 -10.31 -11.07
N ASN A 18 -7.02 -9.88 -11.81
CA ASN A 18 -5.65 -10.35 -11.59
C ASN A 18 -4.76 -9.33 -10.90
N ILE A 19 -5.30 -8.18 -10.51
CA ILE A 19 -4.48 -7.14 -9.90
C ILE A 19 -4.82 -7.03 -8.42
N CYS A 20 -3.84 -7.33 -7.57
CA CYS A 20 -3.95 -7.12 -6.14
C CYS A 20 -2.65 -6.57 -5.59
N PHE A 21 -2.72 -6.06 -4.38
CA PHE A 21 -1.60 -5.42 -3.72
C PHE A 21 -1.38 -6.01 -2.34
N SER A 22 -0.15 -5.90 -1.86
CA SER A 22 0.17 -6.01 -0.44
C SER A 22 0.78 -4.70 0.03
N SER A 23 0.62 -4.38 1.30
CA SER A 23 1.15 -3.13 1.85
C SER A 23 1.63 -3.34 3.28
N ILE A 24 2.71 -2.64 3.64
CA ILE A 24 3.20 -2.60 5.01
C ILE A 24 3.46 -1.14 5.35
N VAL A 25 2.83 -0.65 6.42
CA VAL A 25 3.13 0.67 6.96
C VAL A 25 4.07 0.51 8.14
N VAL A 26 5.04 1.42 8.23
CA VAL A 26 6.02 1.44 9.32
C VAL A 26 5.81 2.73 10.11
N MET A 27 5.59 2.57 11.41
CA MET A 27 5.44 3.70 12.32
C MET A 27 6.80 4.24 12.74
N LYS A 28 6.85 5.46 13.27
CA LYS A 28 8.10 6.06 13.76
C LYS A 28 8.72 5.24 14.89
N ASP A 29 7.91 4.53 15.67
CA ASP A 29 8.40 3.65 16.73
C ASP A 29 8.78 2.25 16.23
N LYS A 30 8.80 2.03 14.91
CA LYS A 30 9.17 0.78 14.23
C LYS A 30 8.07 -0.29 14.23
N THR A 31 6.93 -0.05 14.83
CA THR A 31 5.79 -0.96 14.72
C THR A 31 5.31 -0.99 13.27
N THR A 32 4.90 -2.16 12.78
CA THR A 32 4.44 -2.34 11.41
C THR A 32 3.02 -2.89 11.39
N PHE A 33 2.29 -2.52 10.34
CA PHE A 33 0.95 -3.06 10.07
C PHE A 33 0.86 -3.44 8.61
N ALA A 34 0.34 -4.62 8.34
CA ALA A 34 0.23 -5.14 6.98
C ALA A 34 -1.23 -5.18 6.53
N GLY A 35 -1.42 -5.09 5.21
CA GLY A 35 -2.72 -5.26 4.59
C GLY A 35 -2.58 -5.88 3.21
N VAL A 36 -3.63 -6.50 2.74
CA VAL A 36 -3.71 -7.08 1.39
C VAL A 36 -5.03 -6.68 0.77
N THR A 37 -5.10 -6.72 -0.55
CA THR A 37 -6.35 -6.45 -1.27
C THR A 37 -7.39 -7.51 -0.93
N VAL A 38 -8.61 -7.06 -0.68
CA VAL A 38 -9.78 -7.91 -0.51
C VAL A 38 -10.89 -7.37 -1.41
N LYS A 39 -11.31 -8.15 -2.40
CA LYS A 39 -12.34 -7.74 -3.36
C LYS A 39 -13.51 -8.71 -3.34
N ASN A 40 -14.71 -8.17 -3.50
CA ASN A 40 -15.90 -8.99 -3.71
C ASN A 40 -16.38 -8.82 -5.17
N ASP A 41 -17.49 -9.45 -5.53
CA ASP A 41 -18.04 -9.36 -6.89
C ASP A 41 -18.68 -8.01 -7.21
N ILE A 42 -18.77 -7.12 -6.22
CA ILE A 42 -19.20 -5.73 -6.42
C ILE A 42 -17.95 -4.87 -6.32
N PHE A 43 -17.36 -4.52 -7.45
CA PHE A 43 -16.03 -3.89 -7.52
C PHE A 43 -15.86 -2.66 -6.64
N ARG A 44 -16.90 -1.86 -6.46
CA ARG A 44 -16.83 -0.65 -5.63
C ARG A 44 -16.69 -0.95 -4.14
N ASP A 45 -16.87 -2.20 -3.73
CA ASP A 45 -16.70 -2.61 -2.33
C ASP A 45 -15.31 -3.21 -2.08
N ALA A 46 -14.41 -3.10 -3.05
CA ALA A 46 -13.03 -3.56 -2.88
C ALA A 46 -12.35 -2.79 -1.74
N ILE A 47 -11.59 -3.51 -0.93
CA ILE A 47 -10.80 -2.94 0.14
C ILE A 47 -9.34 -2.97 -0.28
N TYR A 48 -8.70 -1.80 -0.27
CA TYR A 48 -7.33 -1.65 -0.72
C TYR A 48 -6.33 -2.09 0.36
N ALA A 49 -5.20 -2.65 -0.04
CA ALA A 49 -4.16 -3.12 0.87
C ALA A 49 -3.66 -1.99 1.78
N GLU A 50 -3.36 -0.82 1.21
CA GLU A 50 -2.90 0.33 1.97
C GLU A 50 -3.97 0.88 2.90
N GLN A 51 -5.23 0.75 2.51
CA GLN A 51 -6.36 1.13 3.37
C GLN A 51 -6.41 0.25 4.62
N ILE A 52 -6.23 -1.05 4.45
CA ILE A 52 -6.25 -1.99 5.58
C ILE A 52 -5.05 -1.74 6.50
N ALA A 53 -3.86 -1.59 5.93
CA ALA A 53 -2.66 -1.37 6.72
C ALA A 53 -2.77 -0.09 7.55
N ILE A 54 -3.20 1.01 6.95
CA ILE A 54 -3.39 2.29 7.63
C ILE A 54 -4.51 2.17 8.68
N ALA A 55 -5.63 1.55 8.33
CA ALA A 55 -6.75 1.38 9.26
C ALA A 55 -6.35 0.58 10.49
N ARG A 56 -5.52 -0.45 10.32
CA ARG A 56 -5.02 -1.22 11.46
C ARG A 56 -4.15 -0.37 12.37
N ALA A 57 -3.31 0.49 11.81
CA ALA A 57 -2.49 1.42 12.59
C ALA A 57 -3.36 2.40 13.38
N VAL A 58 -4.35 2.98 12.71
CA VAL A 58 -5.29 3.92 13.35
C VAL A 58 -6.08 3.22 14.46
N THR A 59 -6.52 2.00 14.22
CA THR A 59 -7.22 1.19 15.23
C THR A 59 -6.35 0.95 16.45
N ALA A 60 -5.05 0.82 16.26
CA ALA A 60 -4.09 0.63 17.35
C ALA A 60 -3.73 1.93 18.08
N GLY A 61 -4.26 3.09 17.63
CA GLY A 61 -4.06 4.35 18.31
C GLY A 61 -3.07 5.30 17.66
N TYR A 62 -2.50 4.95 16.51
CA TYR A 62 -1.57 5.83 15.79
C TYR A 62 -2.35 6.92 15.04
N LYS A 63 -1.70 8.06 14.85
CA LYS A 63 -2.32 9.27 14.30
C LYS A 63 -1.42 9.89 13.24
N TYR A 64 -1.93 10.90 12.53
CA TYR A 64 -1.10 11.72 11.66
C TYR A 64 0.14 12.19 12.43
N GLY A 65 1.28 12.06 11.79
CA GLY A 65 2.57 12.37 12.40
C GLY A 65 3.30 11.16 12.98
N ASP A 66 2.62 10.03 13.15
CA ASP A 66 3.23 8.80 13.67
C ASP A 66 3.72 7.86 12.57
N PHE A 67 3.35 8.12 11.31
CA PHE A 67 3.67 7.26 10.18
C PHE A 67 5.03 7.61 9.59
N GLU A 68 5.89 6.61 9.42
CA GLU A 68 7.25 6.83 8.90
C GLU A 68 7.38 6.53 7.42
N SER A 69 6.87 5.37 6.97
CA SER A 69 6.98 4.94 5.58
C SER A 69 5.91 3.92 5.24
N ILE A 70 5.69 3.73 3.94
CA ILE A 70 4.79 2.71 3.44
C ILE A 70 5.44 1.97 2.28
N TYR A 71 5.30 0.65 2.27
CA TYR A 71 5.81 -0.24 1.24
C TYR A 71 4.62 -0.92 0.59
N VAL A 72 4.57 -0.93 -0.74
CA VAL A 72 3.46 -1.51 -1.50
C VAL A 72 4.02 -2.34 -2.65
N MET A 73 3.44 -3.54 -2.84
CA MET A 73 3.78 -4.39 -3.97
C MET A 73 2.52 -4.71 -4.76
N VAL A 74 2.61 -4.61 -6.09
CA VAL A 74 1.55 -5.05 -7.00
C VAL A 74 1.82 -6.48 -7.45
N SER A 75 0.76 -7.23 -7.70
CA SER A 75 0.82 -8.66 -8.07
C SER A 75 1.23 -8.91 -9.52
N THR A 76 1.56 -7.89 -10.27
CA THR A 76 1.95 -8.01 -11.67
C THR A 76 3.41 -7.70 -11.85
N LYS A 77 3.94 -7.96 -13.06
CA LYS A 77 5.31 -7.62 -13.42
C LYS A 77 5.44 -6.21 -13.99
N ASN A 78 4.36 -5.45 -13.96
CA ASN A 78 4.32 -4.09 -14.50
C ASN A 78 4.14 -3.08 -13.38
N ILE A 79 5.22 -2.38 -13.03
CA ILE A 79 5.20 -1.41 -11.95
C ILE A 79 4.19 -0.27 -12.19
N ASN A 80 3.83 -0.02 -13.44
CA ASN A 80 2.83 1.00 -13.78
C ASN A 80 1.42 0.64 -13.29
N ASP A 81 1.16 -0.63 -12.97
CA ASP A 81 -0.13 -1.03 -12.39
C ASP A 81 -0.32 -0.47 -10.98
N LEU A 82 0.73 0.07 -10.37
CA LEU A 82 0.63 0.80 -9.11
C LEU A 82 -0.15 2.10 -9.24
N LYS A 83 -0.53 2.51 -10.45
CA LYS A 83 -1.44 3.65 -10.66
C LYS A 83 -2.79 3.46 -9.97
N TYR A 84 -3.16 2.23 -9.65
CA TYR A 84 -4.42 1.92 -8.95
C TYR A 84 -4.31 2.04 -7.44
N LEU A 85 -3.15 2.43 -6.92
CA LEU A 85 -2.92 2.67 -5.50
C LEU A 85 -3.92 3.70 -4.95
N ASN A 86 -4.41 3.46 -3.74
CA ASN A 86 -5.28 4.41 -3.05
C ASN A 86 -4.44 5.55 -2.45
N LYS A 87 -4.15 6.54 -3.26
CA LYS A 87 -3.30 7.66 -2.88
C LYS A 87 -3.92 8.52 -1.80
N ASP A 88 -5.24 8.65 -1.80
CA ASP A 88 -5.94 9.52 -0.87
C ASP A 88 -5.74 9.08 0.59
N MET A 89 -5.72 7.78 0.84
CA MET A 89 -5.45 7.25 2.18
C MET A 89 -4.03 7.60 2.63
N ILE A 90 -3.06 7.49 1.73
CA ILE A 90 -1.67 7.79 2.05
C ILE A 90 -1.50 9.29 2.30
N LEU A 91 -2.09 10.11 1.44
CA LEU A 91 -2.01 11.58 1.57
C LEU A 91 -2.66 12.07 2.87
N GLU A 92 -3.69 11.38 3.35
CA GLU A 92 -4.39 11.78 4.57
C GLU A 92 -3.53 11.55 5.83
N PHE A 93 -2.75 10.47 5.87
CA PHE A 93 -2.10 10.04 7.11
C PHE A 93 -0.60 10.24 7.16
N PHE A 94 0.06 10.47 6.03
CA PHE A 94 1.51 10.62 5.98
C PHE A 94 1.89 12.08 5.76
N GLU A 95 2.93 12.53 6.48
CA GLU A 95 3.54 13.83 6.22
C GLU A 95 4.17 13.83 4.82
N PRO A 96 4.21 14.99 4.14
CA PRO A 96 4.66 15.06 2.74
C PRO A 96 6.10 14.63 2.49
N ASP A 97 6.97 14.70 3.50
CA ASP A 97 8.39 14.33 3.37
C ASP A 97 8.64 12.83 3.56
N LYS A 98 7.64 12.08 3.91
CA LYS A 98 7.77 10.63 4.10
C LYS A 98 7.82 9.92 2.75
N CYS A 99 8.38 8.70 2.74
CA CYS A 99 8.61 7.95 1.52
C CYS A 99 7.60 6.83 1.31
N VAL A 100 7.24 6.65 0.05
CA VAL A 100 6.45 5.52 -0.44
C VAL A 100 7.37 4.66 -1.30
N TYR A 101 7.46 3.38 -0.98
CA TYR A 101 8.29 2.41 -1.68
C TYR A 101 7.38 1.47 -2.46
N LEU A 102 7.51 1.47 -3.78
CA LEU A 102 6.63 0.74 -4.69
C LEU A 102 7.41 -0.35 -5.42
N PHE A 103 6.82 -1.55 -5.50
CA PHE A 103 7.46 -2.72 -6.10
C PHE A 103 6.49 -3.47 -7.00
N ASP A 104 7.03 -4.13 -8.06
CA ASP A 104 6.30 -5.13 -8.82
C ASP A 104 6.89 -6.52 -8.56
N LEU A 105 6.35 -7.57 -9.21
CA LEU A 105 6.84 -8.94 -9.01
C LEU A 105 8.24 -9.18 -9.57
N ASN A 106 8.72 -8.33 -10.45
CA ASN A 106 10.11 -8.37 -10.91
C ASN A 106 11.05 -7.63 -9.98
N ARG A 107 10.52 -7.12 -8.85
CA ARG A 107 11.26 -6.33 -7.85
C ARG A 107 11.79 -5.01 -8.42
N ASN A 108 11.18 -4.52 -9.50
CA ASN A 108 11.40 -3.13 -9.90
C ASN A 108 10.89 -2.23 -8.79
N GLU A 109 11.63 -1.17 -8.51
CA GLU A 109 11.36 -0.30 -7.37
C GLU A 109 11.18 1.13 -7.82
N ARG A 110 10.23 1.82 -7.20
CA ARG A 110 10.10 3.28 -7.28
C ARG A 110 9.95 3.82 -5.87
N ILE A 111 10.68 4.90 -5.59
CA ILE A 111 10.64 5.58 -4.30
C ILE A 111 10.12 6.99 -4.55
N LEU A 112 9.03 7.35 -3.88
CA LEU A 112 8.40 8.65 -4.03
C LEU A 112 8.23 9.29 -2.67
N LYS A 113 8.28 10.64 -2.64
CA LYS A 113 7.80 11.38 -1.48
C LYS A 113 6.29 11.41 -1.50
N VAL A 114 5.67 11.31 -0.32
CA VAL A 114 4.20 11.37 -0.20
C VAL A 114 3.66 12.64 -0.86
N GLY A 115 4.31 13.78 -0.67
CA GLY A 115 3.88 15.04 -1.28
C GLY A 115 3.85 15.02 -2.81
N ASN A 116 4.55 14.08 -3.45
CA ASN A 116 4.58 13.96 -4.90
C ASN A 116 3.57 12.95 -5.45
N LEU A 117 2.84 12.27 -4.58
CA LEU A 117 1.86 11.25 -5.02
C LEU A 117 0.76 11.83 -5.89
N ILE A 118 0.36 13.07 -5.62
CA ILE A 118 -0.71 13.71 -6.38
C ILE A 118 -0.34 13.85 -7.86
N ASN A 119 0.95 13.88 -8.16
CA ASN A 119 1.47 13.99 -9.53
C ASN A 119 1.85 12.63 -10.12
N TYR A 120 1.74 11.56 -9.32
CA TYR A 120 2.05 10.22 -9.78
C TYR A 120 0.99 9.77 -10.77
N ILE A 121 1.43 9.19 -11.81
CA ILE A 121 0.69 8.89 -13.03
C ILE A 121 -0.72 8.36 -12.87
N TYR A 122 -1.61 8.97 -13.56
CA TYR A 122 -2.93 8.44 -13.85
C TYR A 122 -3.01 8.01 -15.30
#